data_fc504675b38055509882da68703a6ffa
#
_entry.id   fc504675b38055509882da68703a6ffa
#
_cell.length_a   1.000
_cell.length_b   1.000
_cell.length_c   1.000
_cell.angle_alpha   90.00
_cell.angle_beta   90.00
_cell.angle_gamma   90.00
#
_symmetry.space_group_name_H-M   'P 1'
#
loop_
_entity.id
_entity.type
_entity.pdbx_description
1 polymer ?
#
loop_
_entity_poly.entity_id
_entity_poly.type
_entity_poly.pdbx_seq_one_letter_code
_entity_poly.pdbx_strand_id
1 'polypeptide(L)'
;ADKRGESYVINGAKHWITGGGISKLHLIFARVYENGEDRGIGGFIAIRGEADGLKIGAREPAMGLRGIPETEILFEDLEIPAAMAVLPPEGLKRGFAGLMNAYNAQRVGAGTVALGIAQGAYEHALSYAQEREQFGRPICEFQGLQWMLVDMSTQLAAARLLIHKAASCGDGQFPDVTEAAQAKIFASETAIRVTNDALQVFGAADYSRNLPLERMARDARMFTIAGGTAQILRTVVASQILDRKLPQTRDGYAKLAERAKSKAAER
;
A
#
# COMPACT_ATOMS: atom_id res chain seq x y z
N ALA A 1 -18.64 -10.98 -10.34
CA ALA A 1 -19.82 -11.20 -9.50
C ALA A 1 -21.05 -11.09 -10.40
N ASP A 2 -21.74 -12.18 -10.59
CA ASP A 2 -23.00 -12.23 -11.35
C ASP A 2 -24.18 -12.09 -10.39
N LYS A 3 -25.04 -11.10 -10.63
CA LYS A 3 -26.27 -10.93 -9.83
C LYS A 3 -27.30 -12.01 -10.19
N ARG A 4 -27.78 -12.73 -9.20
CA ARG A 4 -28.80 -13.80 -9.32
C ARG A 4 -29.89 -13.59 -8.27
N GLY A 5 -30.99 -12.91 -8.66
CA GLY A 5 -32.07 -12.60 -7.73
C GLY A 5 -31.58 -11.79 -6.52
N GLU A 6 -31.72 -12.34 -5.31
CA GLU A 6 -31.30 -11.73 -4.05
C GLU A 6 -29.86 -12.10 -3.63
N SER A 7 -29.04 -12.58 -4.55
CA SER A 7 -27.65 -12.95 -4.29
C SER A 7 -26.71 -12.52 -5.41
N TYR A 8 -25.41 -12.63 -5.14
CA TYR A 8 -24.32 -12.48 -6.11
C TYR A 8 -23.45 -13.72 -6.08
N VAL A 9 -23.11 -14.26 -7.23
CA VAL A 9 -22.21 -15.41 -7.36
C VAL A 9 -20.87 -14.92 -7.87
N ILE A 10 -19.83 -15.14 -7.07
CA ILE A 10 -18.47 -14.64 -7.33
C ILE A 10 -17.58 -15.80 -7.79
N ASN A 11 -16.94 -15.62 -8.96
CA ASN A 11 -15.94 -16.53 -9.49
C ASN A 11 -14.65 -15.76 -9.82
N GLY A 12 -13.49 -16.33 -9.47
CA GLY A 12 -12.19 -15.74 -9.75
C GLY A 12 -11.20 -15.94 -8.63
N ALA A 13 -10.16 -15.08 -8.60
CA ALA A 13 -9.09 -15.15 -7.61
C ALA A 13 -8.63 -13.77 -7.19
N LYS A 14 -8.08 -13.69 -5.97
CA LYS A 14 -7.30 -12.58 -5.46
C LYS A 14 -5.96 -13.09 -4.99
N HIS A 15 -4.91 -12.34 -5.25
CA HIS A 15 -3.55 -12.68 -4.86
C HIS A 15 -2.93 -11.59 -4.01
N TRP A 16 -1.92 -11.95 -3.22
CA TRP A 16 -1.26 -11.05 -2.26
C TRP A 16 -2.24 -10.47 -1.24
N ILE A 17 -3.08 -11.36 -0.66
CA ILE A 17 -4.05 -10.96 0.34
C ILE A 17 -3.42 -11.08 1.72
N THR A 18 -3.11 -9.90 2.29
CA THR A 18 -2.59 -9.78 3.64
C THR A 18 -3.58 -10.29 4.68
N GLY A 19 -3.14 -11.20 5.54
CA GLY A 19 -4.00 -11.84 6.53
C GLY A 19 -4.90 -12.94 5.96
N GLY A 20 -4.77 -13.28 4.69
CA GLY A 20 -5.49 -14.40 4.09
C GLY A 20 -5.20 -15.71 4.84
N GLY A 21 -6.23 -16.52 5.06
CA GLY A 21 -6.15 -17.74 5.84
C GLY A 21 -6.20 -17.54 7.37
N ILE A 22 -5.98 -16.32 7.88
CA ILE A 22 -6.16 -15.94 9.29
C ILE A 22 -7.49 -15.22 9.49
N SER A 23 -7.75 -14.20 8.69
CA SER A 23 -8.98 -13.40 8.76
C SER A 23 -10.22 -14.27 8.52
N LYS A 24 -11.27 -14.04 9.31
CA LYS A 24 -12.59 -14.63 9.07
C LYS A 24 -13.42 -13.79 8.12
N LEU A 25 -13.34 -12.46 8.22
CA LEU A 25 -14.08 -11.54 7.40
C LEU A 25 -13.22 -11.09 6.19
N HIS A 26 -13.80 -11.21 5.00
CA HIS A 26 -13.20 -10.76 3.75
C HIS A 26 -14.12 -9.73 3.08
N LEU A 27 -13.57 -8.55 2.75
CA LEU A 27 -14.22 -7.58 1.88
C LEU A 27 -13.66 -7.75 0.46
N ILE A 28 -14.48 -8.27 -0.43
CA ILE A 28 -14.10 -8.64 -1.79
C ILE A 28 -14.62 -7.58 -2.75
N PHE A 29 -13.75 -6.96 -3.54
CA PHE A 29 -14.16 -6.09 -4.63
C PHE A 29 -14.16 -6.85 -5.93
N ALA A 30 -15.31 -6.85 -6.61
CA ALA A 30 -15.50 -7.54 -7.87
C ALA A 30 -16.30 -6.69 -8.87
N ARG A 31 -16.08 -6.97 -10.16
CA ARG A 31 -16.90 -6.43 -11.24
C ARG A 31 -18.25 -7.10 -11.22
N VAL A 32 -19.31 -6.31 -11.22
CA VAL A 32 -20.67 -6.79 -11.16
C VAL A 32 -21.25 -6.88 -12.56
N TYR A 33 -21.86 -8.03 -12.86
CA TYR A 33 -22.65 -8.26 -14.05
C TYR A 33 -24.11 -8.50 -13.67
N GLU A 34 -25.02 -7.91 -14.41
CA GLU A 34 -26.46 -8.13 -14.29
C GLU A 34 -27.02 -8.31 -15.69
N ASN A 35 -27.62 -9.47 -15.96
CA ASN A 35 -28.10 -9.87 -17.30
C ASN A 35 -27.00 -9.80 -18.38
N GLY A 36 -25.76 -10.12 -18.00
CA GLY A 36 -24.58 -10.09 -18.90
C GLY A 36 -23.99 -8.68 -19.13
N GLU A 37 -24.60 -7.63 -18.58
CA GLU A 37 -24.09 -6.25 -18.69
C GLU A 37 -23.15 -5.88 -17.53
N ASP A 38 -22.02 -5.24 -17.85
CA ASP A 38 -21.09 -4.65 -16.87
C ASP A 38 -21.75 -3.45 -16.15
N ARG A 39 -22.00 -3.59 -14.86
CA ARG A 39 -22.57 -2.56 -14.01
C ARG A 39 -21.54 -1.73 -13.27
N GLY A 40 -20.28 -2.17 -13.22
CA GLY A 40 -19.19 -1.52 -12.49
C GLY A 40 -18.62 -2.39 -11.36
N ILE A 41 -18.12 -1.78 -10.29
CA ILE A 41 -17.46 -2.50 -9.18
C ILE A 41 -18.25 -2.34 -7.89
N GLY A 42 -18.53 -3.46 -7.22
CA GLY A 42 -19.12 -3.55 -5.89
C GLY A 42 -18.19 -4.23 -4.90
N GLY A 43 -18.45 -4.01 -3.60
CA GLY A 43 -17.84 -4.73 -2.51
C GLY A 43 -18.77 -5.83 -1.99
N PHE A 44 -18.21 -6.93 -1.50
CA PHE A 44 -18.96 -8.08 -0.99
C PHE A 44 -18.31 -8.56 0.29
N ILE A 45 -19.09 -8.72 1.34
CA ILE A 45 -18.64 -9.25 2.62
C ILE A 45 -18.84 -10.76 2.63
N ALA A 46 -17.73 -11.51 2.79
CA ALA A 46 -17.74 -12.94 2.96
C ALA A 46 -17.16 -13.32 4.32
N ILE A 47 -17.82 -14.24 5.01
CA ILE A 47 -17.33 -14.80 6.28
C ILE A 47 -16.82 -16.20 6.00
N ARG A 48 -15.51 -16.40 6.21
CA ARG A 48 -14.86 -17.69 5.99
C ARG A 48 -15.42 -18.75 6.95
N GLY A 49 -15.85 -19.87 6.38
CA GLY A 49 -16.47 -20.99 7.11
C GLY A 49 -17.99 -20.89 7.19
N GLU A 50 -18.60 -19.77 6.78
CA GLU A 50 -20.05 -19.60 6.65
C GLU A 50 -20.49 -19.54 5.18
N ALA A 51 -19.59 -19.07 4.28
CA ALA A 51 -19.83 -19.01 2.86
C ALA A 51 -19.04 -20.11 2.13
N ASP A 52 -19.75 -21.03 1.49
CA ASP A 52 -19.17 -22.02 0.61
C ASP A 52 -18.55 -21.35 -0.63
N GLY A 53 -17.49 -21.97 -1.17
CA GLY A 53 -16.83 -21.44 -2.39
C GLY A 53 -15.68 -20.48 -2.12
N LEU A 54 -15.40 -20.05 -0.87
CA LEU A 54 -14.21 -19.28 -0.51
C LEU A 54 -13.10 -20.27 -0.08
N LYS A 55 -12.03 -20.34 -0.87
CA LYS A 55 -10.89 -21.24 -0.62
C LYS A 55 -9.61 -20.42 -0.40
N ILE A 56 -8.82 -20.82 0.57
CA ILE A 56 -7.50 -20.27 0.81
C ILE A 56 -6.50 -21.06 -0.03
N GLY A 57 -5.81 -20.38 -0.94
CA GLY A 57 -4.77 -20.96 -1.79
C GLY A 57 -3.39 -20.93 -1.13
N ALA A 58 -2.35 -20.84 -1.93
CA ALA A 58 -0.98 -20.85 -1.48
C ALA A 58 -0.64 -19.61 -0.61
N ARG A 59 0.21 -19.82 0.40
CA ARG A 59 0.87 -18.75 1.14
C ARG A 59 2.21 -18.45 0.48
N GLU A 60 2.43 -17.17 0.17
CA GLU A 60 3.67 -16.73 -0.46
C GLU A 60 4.86 -16.71 0.52
N PRO A 61 6.04 -17.22 0.11
CA PRO A 61 7.27 -17.14 0.92
C PRO A 61 7.85 -15.73 0.84
N ALA A 62 7.27 -14.78 1.60
CA ALA A 62 7.62 -13.38 1.57
C ALA A 62 9.06 -13.11 2.03
N MET A 63 9.69 -12.10 1.43
CA MET A 63 11.02 -11.59 1.78
C MET A 63 11.08 -11.04 3.21
N GLY A 64 10.09 -10.22 3.58
CA GLY A 64 9.92 -9.58 4.88
C GLY A 64 8.50 -9.75 5.42
N LEU A 65 8.22 -9.16 6.58
CA LEU A 65 6.93 -9.24 7.30
C LEU A 65 6.39 -10.68 7.40
N ARG A 66 7.29 -11.63 7.61
CA ARG A 66 6.99 -13.07 7.57
C ARG A 66 5.97 -13.55 8.60
N GLY A 67 5.69 -12.73 9.61
CA GLY A 67 4.63 -12.99 10.59
C GLY A 67 3.22 -12.77 10.03
N ILE A 68 3.08 -12.03 8.93
CA ILE A 68 1.82 -11.75 8.27
C ILE A 68 1.74 -12.62 7.01
N PRO A 69 0.74 -13.51 6.85
CA PRO A 69 0.61 -14.29 5.64
C PRO A 69 0.13 -13.40 4.50
N GLU A 70 0.75 -13.60 3.33
CA GLU A 70 0.27 -13.14 2.03
C GLU A 70 -0.20 -14.38 1.27
N THR A 71 -1.47 -14.42 0.88
CA THR A 71 -2.04 -15.63 0.30
C THR A 71 -2.81 -15.35 -0.98
N GLU A 72 -3.01 -16.39 -1.75
CA GLU A 72 -4.05 -16.45 -2.76
C GLU A 72 -5.40 -16.79 -2.10
N ILE A 73 -6.48 -16.20 -2.62
CA ILE A 73 -7.86 -16.58 -2.27
C ILE A 73 -8.61 -16.87 -3.56
N LEU A 74 -9.22 -18.04 -3.61
CA LEU A 74 -10.00 -18.50 -4.73
C LEU A 74 -11.49 -18.43 -4.40
N PHE A 75 -12.27 -18.03 -5.38
CA PHE A 75 -13.73 -17.99 -5.32
C PHE A 75 -14.28 -18.92 -6.38
N GLU A 76 -15.00 -19.95 -5.95
CA GLU A 76 -15.63 -20.95 -6.82
C GLU A 76 -17.12 -20.99 -6.49
N ASP A 77 -17.92 -20.37 -7.33
CA ASP A 77 -19.36 -20.19 -7.14
C ASP A 77 -19.73 -19.65 -5.72
N LEU A 78 -18.90 -18.75 -5.20
CA LEU A 78 -19.11 -18.14 -3.90
C LEU A 78 -20.40 -17.30 -3.94
N GLU A 79 -21.43 -17.75 -3.27
CA GLU A 79 -22.69 -17.05 -3.18
C GLU A 79 -22.71 -16.08 -1.99
N ILE A 80 -23.01 -14.82 -2.27
CA ILE A 80 -23.10 -13.74 -1.27
C ILE A 80 -24.50 -13.14 -1.32
N PRO A 81 -25.27 -13.15 -0.22
CA PRO A 81 -26.56 -12.48 -0.15
C PRO A 81 -26.46 -10.97 -0.47
N ALA A 82 -27.45 -10.41 -1.15
CA ALA A 82 -27.48 -8.98 -1.50
C ALA A 82 -27.34 -8.07 -0.27
N ALA A 83 -27.81 -8.51 0.89
CA ALA A 83 -27.66 -7.79 2.16
C ALA A 83 -26.20 -7.65 2.63
N MET A 84 -25.30 -8.51 2.12
CA MET A 84 -23.85 -8.47 2.39
C MET A 84 -23.07 -7.75 1.28
N ALA A 85 -23.78 -7.15 0.30
CA ALA A 85 -23.13 -6.33 -0.73
C ALA A 85 -22.96 -4.89 -0.23
N VAL A 86 -21.74 -4.38 -0.36
CA VAL A 86 -21.39 -2.98 -0.10
C VAL A 86 -21.40 -2.24 -1.43
N LEU A 87 -22.54 -1.60 -1.72
CA LEU A 87 -22.74 -0.88 -2.97
C LEU A 87 -22.49 0.61 -2.73
N PRO A 88 -21.74 1.30 -3.62
CA PRO A 88 -21.55 2.73 -3.50
C PRO A 88 -22.88 3.48 -3.61
N PRO A 89 -23.12 4.52 -2.78
CA PRO A 89 -24.34 5.34 -2.86
C PRO A 89 -24.55 5.96 -4.25
N GLU A 90 -23.48 6.27 -4.94
CA GLU A 90 -23.45 6.87 -6.28
C GLU A 90 -23.55 5.85 -7.43
N GLY A 91 -23.76 4.57 -7.09
CA GLY A 91 -23.89 3.47 -8.01
C GLY A 91 -22.57 2.80 -8.39
N LEU A 92 -22.67 1.58 -8.91
CA LEU A 92 -21.54 0.69 -9.21
C LEU A 92 -20.53 1.26 -10.20
N LYS A 93 -20.95 2.13 -11.13
CA LYS A 93 -20.05 2.77 -12.12
C LYS A 93 -18.98 3.64 -11.45
N ARG A 94 -19.24 4.16 -10.25
CA ARG A 94 -18.29 4.93 -9.45
C ARG A 94 -17.61 4.11 -8.34
N GLY A 95 -17.92 2.84 -8.22
CA GLY A 95 -17.43 1.96 -7.17
C GLY A 95 -15.90 1.90 -7.07
N PHE A 96 -15.21 1.89 -8.21
CA PHE A 96 -13.75 1.93 -8.20
C PHE A 96 -13.19 3.27 -7.64
N ALA A 97 -13.81 4.38 -7.96
CA ALA A 97 -13.39 5.69 -7.44
C ALA A 97 -13.60 5.78 -5.92
N GLY A 98 -14.76 5.31 -5.43
CA GLY A 98 -15.05 5.25 -3.99
C GLY A 98 -14.05 4.36 -3.24
N LEU A 99 -13.74 3.18 -3.79
CA LEU A 99 -12.72 2.30 -3.27
C LEU A 99 -11.34 2.99 -3.18
N MET A 100 -10.92 3.66 -4.24
CA MET A 100 -9.62 4.35 -4.26
C MET A 100 -9.56 5.49 -3.24
N ASN A 101 -10.67 6.15 -2.97
CA ASN A 101 -10.75 7.18 -1.93
C ASN A 101 -10.57 6.56 -0.52
N ALA A 102 -11.26 5.48 -0.23
CA ALA A 102 -11.10 4.74 1.03
C ALA A 102 -9.64 4.22 1.23
N TYR A 103 -8.97 3.85 0.13
CA TYR A 103 -7.56 3.42 0.16
C TYR A 103 -6.58 4.52 0.59
N ASN A 104 -6.96 5.81 0.55
CA ASN A 104 -6.10 6.89 1.02
C ASN A 104 -5.77 6.75 2.51
N ALA A 105 -6.73 6.33 3.33
CA ALA A 105 -6.49 6.04 4.75
C ALA A 105 -5.47 4.89 4.93
N GLN A 106 -5.59 3.83 4.15
CA GLN A 106 -4.61 2.72 4.17
C GLN A 106 -3.22 3.15 3.72
N ARG A 107 -3.12 4.08 2.74
CA ARG A 107 -1.82 4.62 2.29
C ARG A 107 -1.12 5.38 3.40
N VAL A 108 -1.84 6.22 4.14
CA VAL A 108 -1.30 6.92 5.31
C VAL A 108 -0.85 5.92 6.38
N GLY A 109 -1.69 4.91 6.68
CA GLY A 109 -1.34 3.82 7.60
C GLY A 109 -0.09 3.05 7.19
N ALA A 110 0.02 2.66 5.92
CA ALA A 110 1.21 1.98 5.39
C ALA A 110 2.48 2.84 5.50
N GLY A 111 2.38 4.16 5.21
CA GLY A 111 3.46 5.12 5.42
C GLY A 111 3.88 5.21 6.90
N THR A 112 2.91 5.17 7.81
CA THR A 112 3.15 5.21 9.26
C THR A 112 3.90 3.98 9.74
N VAL A 113 3.52 2.79 9.30
CA VAL A 113 4.23 1.55 9.65
C VAL A 113 5.66 1.56 9.09
N ALA A 114 5.84 1.99 7.84
CA ALA A 114 7.17 2.15 7.25
C ALA A 114 8.05 3.12 8.05
N LEU A 115 7.50 4.27 8.47
CA LEU A 115 8.19 5.22 9.34
C LEU A 115 8.56 4.60 10.68
N GLY A 116 7.68 3.81 11.30
CA GLY A 116 7.95 3.11 12.56
C GLY A 116 9.13 2.15 12.47
N ILE A 117 9.22 1.37 11.40
CA ILE A 117 10.36 0.48 11.14
C ILE A 117 11.66 1.30 10.99
N ALA A 118 11.62 2.37 10.21
CA ALA A 118 12.77 3.24 9.99
C ALA A 118 13.22 3.94 11.27
N GLN A 119 12.27 4.41 12.07
CA GLN A 119 12.55 5.04 13.36
C GLN A 119 13.28 4.07 14.31
N GLY A 120 12.77 2.84 14.44
CA GLY A 120 13.42 1.81 15.25
C GLY A 120 14.83 1.47 14.76
N ALA A 121 15.01 1.38 13.44
CA ALA A 121 16.35 1.13 12.87
C ALA A 121 17.32 2.27 13.16
N TYR A 122 16.88 3.52 13.06
CA TYR A 122 17.67 4.70 13.42
C TYR A 122 18.06 4.70 14.90
N GLU A 123 17.14 4.40 15.81
CA GLU A 123 17.40 4.35 17.25
C GLU A 123 18.45 3.29 17.60
N HIS A 124 18.38 2.10 16.98
CA HIS A 124 19.41 1.09 17.11
C HIS A 124 20.77 1.59 16.60
N ALA A 125 20.81 2.21 15.41
CA ALA A 125 22.07 2.74 14.85
C ALA A 125 22.67 3.85 15.71
N LEU A 126 21.83 4.74 16.24
CA LEU A 126 22.25 5.85 17.10
C LEU A 126 22.88 5.33 18.41
N SER A 127 22.26 4.35 19.08
CA SER A 127 22.80 3.73 20.29
C SER A 127 24.12 3.02 20.00
N TYR A 128 24.13 2.16 18.99
CA TYR A 128 25.32 1.40 18.61
C TYR A 128 26.51 2.30 18.25
N ALA A 129 26.28 3.39 17.53
CA ALA A 129 27.34 4.33 17.15
C ALA A 129 28.01 5.00 18.36
N GLN A 130 27.31 5.15 19.47
CA GLN A 130 27.83 5.72 20.71
C GLN A 130 28.60 4.70 21.58
N GLU A 131 28.28 3.42 21.43
CA GLU A 131 28.87 2.34 22.24
C GLU A 131 30.01 1.63 21.52
N ARG A 132 29.91 1.47 20.20
CA ARG A 132 30.92 0.76 19.40
C ARG A 132 32.17 1.58 19.23
N GLU A 133 33.30 1.02 19.61
CA GLU A 133 34.62 1.65 19.46
C GLU A 133 35.41 1.04 18.30
N GLN A 134 36.06 1.89 17.53
CA GLN A 134 37.10 1.56 16.56
C GLN A 134 38.14 2.69 16.51
N PHE A 135 39.39 2.36 16.26
CA PHE A 135 40.52 3.31 16.23
C PHE A 135 40.62 4.12 17.53
N GLY A 136 40.30 3.46 18.69
CA GLY A 136 40.43 4.02 20.02
C GLY A 136 39.38 5.04 20.43
N ARG A 137 38.20 5.07 19.75
CA ARG A 137 37.09 5.98 20.08
C ARG A 137 35.75 5.47 19.60
N PRO A 138 34.63 5.92 20.15
CA PRO A 138 33.30 5.64 19.65
C PRO A 138 33.12 6.03 18.19
N ILE A 139 32.42 5.18 17.41
CA ILE A 139 32.31 5.41 15.96
C ILE A 139 31.45 6.65 15.60
N CYS A 140 30.62 7.13 16.51
CA CYS A 140 29.87 8.39 16.34
C CYS A 140 30.78 9.64 16.27
N GLU A 141 32.07 9.53 16.66
CA GLU A 141 33.04 10.62 16.54
C GLU A 141 33.61 10.78 15.12
N PHE A 142 33.33 9.83 14.21
CA PHE A 142 33.74 9.95 12.82
C PHE A 142 32.73 10.77 12.03
N GLN A 143 33.17 11.85 11.39
CA GLN A 143 32.31 12.81 10.69
C GLN A 143 31.42 12.15 9.62
N GLY A 144 31.92 11.17 8.88
CA GLY A 144 31.12 10.45 7.90
C GLY A 144 29.91 9.73 8.51
N LEU A 145 30.05 9.16 9.71
CA LEU A 145 28.92 8.54 10.44
C LEU A 145 27.97 9.58 11.02
N GLN A 146 28.48 10.74 11.46
CA GLN A 146 27.65 11.86 11.90
C GLN A 146 26.71 12.33 10.78
N TRP A 147 27.23 12.43 9.53
CA TRP A 147 26.41 12.80 8.38
C TRP A 147 25.31 11.78 8.10
N MET A 148 25.63 10.49 8.15
CA MET A 148 24.62 9.43 7.98
C MET A 148 23.52 9.53 9.04
N LEU A 149 23.87 9.73 10.31
CA LEU A 149 22.89 9.87 11.41
C LEU A 149 22.01 11.11 11.23
N VAL A 150 22.59 12.23 10.78
CA VAL A 150 21.85 13.48 10.52
C VAL A 150 20.90 13.30 9.34
N ASP A 151 21.34 12.67 8.25
CA ASP A 151 20.52 12.42 7.07
C ASP A 151 19.34 11.51 7.39
N MET A 152 19.55 10.44 8.15
CA MET A 152 18.48 9.56 8.64
C MET A 152 17.47 10.33 9.49
N SER A 153 17.94 11.11 10.48
CA SER A 153 17.09 11.92 11.36
C SER A 153 16.24 12.94 10.59
N THR A 154 16.88 13.63 9.62
CA THR A 154 16.19 14.64 8.79
C THR A 154 15.09 14.02 7.93
N GLN A 155 15.38 12.87 7.30
CA GLN A 155 14.40 12.16 6.48
C GLN A 155 13.22 11.62 7.31
N LEU A 156 13.49 11.10 8.51
CA LEU A 156 12.45 10.66 9.44
C LEU A 156 11.54 11.82 9.87
N ALA A 157 12.11 12.98 10.17
CA ALA A 157 11.35 14.18 10.51
C ALA A 157 10.44 14.62 9.34
N ALA A 158 10.98 14.68 8.12
CA ALA A 158 10.23 15.03 6.93
C ALA A 158 9.09 14.02 6.63
N ALA A 159 9.38 12.71 6.74
CA ALA A 159 8.37 11.67 6.55
C ALA A 159 7.23 11.79 7.57
N ARG A 160 7.56 12.05 8.83
CA ARG A 160 6.58 12.25 9.91
C ARG A 160 5.66 13.43 9.63
N LEU A 161 6.22 14.57 9.22
CA LEU A 161 5.44 15.77 8.89
C LEU A 161 4.49 15.54 7.71
N LEU A 162 4.95 14.83 6.66
CA LEU A 162 4.08 14.48 5.52
C LEU A 162 2.94 13.54 5.93
N ILE A 163 3.21 12.55 6.79
CA ILE A 163 2.18 11.64 7.30
C ILE A 163 1.17 12.40 8.14
N HIS A 164 1.61 13.27 9.06
CA HIS A 164 0.72 14.08 9.89
C HIS A 164 -0.13 15.01 9.03
N LYS A 165 0.48 15.68 8.03
CA LYS A 165 -0.26 16.51 7.08
C LYS A 165 -1.34 15.70 6.37
N ALA A 166 -0.99 14.54 5.80
CA ALA A 166 -1.95 13.68 5.11
C ALA A 166 -3.08 13.19 6.02
N ALA A 167 -2.78 12.90 7.29
CA ALA A 167 -3.78 12.46 8.26
C ALA A 167 -4.76 13.58 8.67
N SER A 168 -4.33 14.85 8.58
CA SER A 168 -5.14 16.02 8.95
C SER A 168 -5.82 16.71 7.76
N CYS A 169 -5.45 16.36 6.52
CA CYS A 169 -6.03 16.93 5.30
C CYS A 169 -7.04 15.96 4.67
N GLY A 170 -8.25 16.42 4.43
CA GLY A 170 -9.31 15.64 3.80
C GLY A 170 -10.69 16.30 3.97
N ASP A 171 -11.71 15.62 3.50
CA ASP A 171 -13.11 16.04 3.55
C ASP A 171 -13.82 15.63 4.87
N GLY A 172 -13.08 15.19 5.85
CA GLY A 172 -13.60 14.66 7.13
C GLY A 172 -13.87 13.16 7.13
N GLN A 173 -13.86 12.49 5.98
CA GLN A 173 -14.00 11.03 5.87
C GLN A 173 -12.68 10.34 5.54
N PHE A 174 -12.01 10.81 4.50
CA PHE A 174 -10.76 10.21 4.03
C PHE A 174 -9.70 11.27 3.77
N PRO A 175 -8.39 10.93 3.93
CA PRO A 175 -7.30 11.81 3.59
C PRO A 175 -7.32 12.25 2.12
N ASP A 176 -6.84 13.46 1.84
CA ASP A 176 -6.64 13.92 0.47
C ASP A 176 -5.75 12.96 -0.33
N VAL A 177 -6.11 12.73 -1.59
CA VAL A 177 -5.45 11.75 -2.45
C VAL A 177 -3.99 12.10 -2.72
N THR A 178 -3.67 13.38 -2.90
CA THR A 178 -2.30 13.85 -3.20
C THR A 178 -1.43 13.73 -1.96
N GLU A 179 -1.93 14.22 -0.84
CA GLU A 179 -1.22 14.19 0.45
C GLU A 179 -0.96 12.76 0.92
N ALA A 180 -1.97 11.89 0.82
CA ALA A 180 -1.83 10.47 1.18
C ALA A 180 -0.81 9.73 0.28
N ALA A 181 -0.82 10.02 -1.03
CA ALA A 181 0.12 9.43 -1.97
C ALA A 181 1.55 9.93 -1.72
N GLN A 182 1.75 11.24 -1.55
CA GLN A 182 3.07 11.84 -1.26
C GLN A 182 3.65 11.34 0.05
N ALA A 183 2.84 11.30 1.11
CA ALA A 183 3.25 10.78 2.41
C ALA A 183 3.71 9.31 2.31
N LYS A 184 2.94 8.47 1.61
CA LYS A 184 3.26 7.05 1.44
C LYS A 184 4.51 6.84 0.58
N ILE A 185 4.67 7.57 -0.52
CA ILE A 185 5.87 7.50 -1.37
C ILE A 185 7.10 7.85 -0.53
N PHE A 186 7.09 9.02 0.09
CA PHE A 186 8.25 9.53 0.82
C PHE A 186 8.61 8.63 2.00
N ALA A 187 7.64 8.27 2.85
CA ALA A 187 7.87 7.44 4.02
C ALA A 187 8.40 6.05 3.67
N SER A 188 7.84 5.40 2.62
CA SER A 188 8.28 4.07 2.23
C SER A 188 9.69 4.04 1.62
N GLU A 189 10.07 5.05 0.85
CA GLU A 189 11.42 5.18 0.29
C GLU A 189 12.43 5.60 1.37
N THR A 190 12.04 6.47 2.29
CA THR A 190 12.82 6.81 3.48
C THR A 190 13.09 5.56 4.33
N ALA A 191 12.09 4.70 4.54
CA ALA A 191 12.26 3.49 5.33
C ALA A 191 13.32 2.55 4.73
N ILE A 192 13.33 2.36 3.41
CA ILE A 192 14.37 1.56 2.75
C ILE A 192 15.75 2.18 2.96
N ARG A 193 15.88 3.49 2.80
CA ARG A 193 17.16 4.18 2.92
C ARG A 193 17.68 4.12 4.35
N VAL A 194 16.85 4.51 5.32
CA VAL A 194 17.23 4.55 6.73
C VAL A 194 17.58 3.16 7.27
N THR A 195 16.82 2.13 6.93
CA THR A 195 17.14 0.75 7.38
C THR A 195 18.42 0.23 6.76
N ASN A 196 18.71 0.56 5.50
CA ASN A 196 19.97 0.21 4.84
C ASN A 196 21.16 0.97 5.47
N ASP A 197 21.02 2.26 5.73
CA ASP A 197 22.08 3.07 6.33
C ASP A 197 22.34 2.66 7.79
N ALA A 198 21.28 2.34 8.54
CA ALA A 198 21.42 1.80 9.90
C ALA A 198 22.19 0.46 9.90
N LEU A 199 21.88 -0.42 8.96
CA LEU A 199 22.60 -1.70 8.79
C LEU A 199 24.07 -1.46 8.44
N GLN A 200 24.36 -0.45 7.62
CA GLN A 200 25.74 -0.06 7.30
C GLN A 200 26.50 0.44 8.53
N VAL A 201 25.86 1.20 9.43
CA VAL A 201 26.47 1.65 10.71
C VAL A 201 26.87 0.48 11.59
N PHE A 202 26.08 -0.60 11.62
CA PHE A 202 26.40 -1.81 12.37
C PHE A 202 27.48 -2.68 11.70
N GLY A 203 27.63 -2.56 10.38
CA GLY A 203 28.58 -3.38 9.62
C GLY A 203 28.28 -4.87 9.75
N ALA A 204 29.32 -5.69 9.93
CA ALA A 204 29.18 -7.14 9.98
C ALA A 204 28.32 -7.65 11.16
N ALA A 205 28.16 -6.87 12.23
CA ALA A 205 27.40 -7.29 13.40
C ALA A 205 25.91 -7.56 13.07
N ASP A 206 25.30 -6.72 12.22
CA ASP A 206 23.88 -6.87 11.86
C ASP A 206 23.67 -7.45 10.43
N TYR A 207 24.74 -7.76 9.73
CA TYR A 207 24.64 -8.63 8.55
C TYR A 207 24.26 -10.06 8.96
N SER A 208 24.48 -10.42 10.22
CA SER A 208 24.00 -11.65 10.82
C SER A 208 22.52 -11.51 11.22
N ARG A 209 21.82 -12.65 11.30
CA ARG A 209 20.40 -12.70 11.72
C ARG A 209 20.21 -12.65 13.25
N ASN A 210 21.26 -12.39 14.02
CA ASN A 210 21.21 -12.31 15.48
C ASN A 210 20.69 -10.97 15.97
N LEU A 211 20.73 -9.93 15.13
CA LEU A 211 20.27 -8.59 15.42
C LEU A 211 19.14 -8.20 14.46
N PRO A 212 18.37 -7.12 14.75
CA PRO A 212 17.10 -6.88 14.07
C PRO A 212 17.18 -6.17 12.72
N LEU A 213 18.27 -5.46 12.39
CA LEU A 213 18.27 -4.53 11.25
C LEU A 213 18.18 -5.24 9.88
N GLU A 214 18.78 -6.43 9.74
CA GLU A 214 18.64 -7.21 8.51
C GLU A 214 17.15 -7.52 8.23
N ARG A 215 16.40 -7.84 9.28
CA ARG A 215 14.95 -8.06 9.18
C ARG A 215 14.22 -6.77 8.88
N MET A 216 14.55 -5.66 9.58
CA MET A 216 13.94 -4.35 9.37
C MET A 216 14.12 -3.86 7.92
N ALA A 217 15.31 -4.09 7.33
CA ALA A 217 15.58 -3.75 5.93
C ALA A 217 14.71 -4.57 4.96
N ARG A 218 14.51 -5.86 5.23
CA ARG A 218 13.60 -6.71 4.43
C ARG A 218 12.14 -6.31 4.61
N ASP A 219 11.72 -6.01 5.82
CA ASP A 219 10.35 -5.61 6.16
C ASP A 219 9.99 -4.26 5.52
N ALA A 220 10.90 -3.27 5.57
CA ALA A 220 10.72 -1.95 4.97
C ALA A 220 10.45 -2.02 3.46
N ARG A 221 11.04 -3.02 2.76
CA ARG A 221 10.93 -3.16 1.30
C ARG A 221 9.49 -3.35 0.81
N MET A 222 8.62 -3.95 1.61
CA MET A 222 7.22 -4.16 1.26
C MET A 222 6.49 -2.85 0.97
N PHE A 223 6.78 -1.79 1.72
CA PHE A 223 5.96 -0.56 1.70
C PHE A 223 6.10 0.28 0.42
N THR A 224 7.14 0.09 -0.37
CA THR A 224 7.20 0.69 -1.72
C THR A 224 6.39 -0.08 -2.76
N ILE A 225 5.90 -1.28 -2.42
CA ILE A 225 5.19 -2.21 -3.30
C ILE A 225 3.70 -2.25 -2.95
N ALA A 226 3.37 -2.59 -1.70
CA ALA A 226 1.99 -2.76 -1.24
C ALA A 226 1.20 -1.45 -1.19
N GLY A 227 -0.13 -1.53 -1.27
CA GLY A 227 -1.03 -0.37 -1.21
C GLY A 227 -0.95 0.58 -2.41
N GLY A 228 -0.49 0.07 -3.55
CA GLY A 228 -0.08 0.81 -4.74
C GLY A 228 1.41 1.10 -4.71
N THR A 229 2.12 0.63 -5.74
CA THR A 229 3.57 0.87 -5.83
C THR A 229 3.90 2.36 -5.80
N ALA A 230 5.09 2.71 -5.31
CA ALA A 230 5.56 4.09 -5.30
C ALA A 230 5.50 4.75 -6.71
N GLN A 231 5.67 3.93 -7.77
CA GLN A 231 5.55 4.37 -9.17
C GLN A 231 4.11 4.70 -9.56
N ILE A 232 3.16 3.81 -9.22
CA ILE A 232 1.72 4.05 -9.46
C ILE A 232 1.25 5.29 -8.69
N LEU A 233 1.69 5.45 -7.45
CA LEU A 233 1.31 6.64 -6.68
C LEU A 233 1.88 7.94 -7.27
N ARG A 234 3.07 7.90 -7.89
CA ARG A 234 3.61 9.05 -8.64
C ARG A 234 2.71 9.43 -9.82
N THR A 235 2.16 8.46 -10.54
CA THR A 235 1.17 8.77 -11.60
C THR A 235 -0.13 9.33 -11.05
N VAL A 236 -0.56 8.89 -9.87
CA VAL A 236 -1.72 9.48 -9.18
C VAL A 236 -1.45 10.95 -8.85
N VAL A 237 -0.31 11.25 -8.21
CA VAL A 237 0.09 12.63 -7.89
C VAL A 237 0.23 13.46 -9.18
N ALA A 238 0.88 12.93 -10.21
CA ALA A 238 1.05 13.64 -11.48
C ALA A 238 -0.29 14.03 -12.11
N SER A 239 -1.30 13.16 -12.04
CA SER A 239 -2.63 13.49 -12.58
C SER A 239 -3.32 14.62 -11.81
N GLN A 240 -3.05 14.74 -10.49
CA GLN A 240 -3.60 15.82 -9.65
C GLN A 240 -2.90 17.15 -9.92
N ILE A 241 -1.56 17.19 -9.88
CA ILE A 241 -0.80 18.43 -10.08
C ILE A 241 -0.91 19.00 -11.50
N LEU A 242 -1.18 18.13 -12.49
CA LEU A 242 -1.38 18.52 -13.89
C LEU A 242 -2.86 18.80 -14.23
N ASP A 243 -3.77 18.59 -13.26
CA ASP A 243 -5.23 18.61 -13.47
C ASP A 243 -5.64 17.85 -14.75
N ARG A 244 -5.07 16.67 -14.92
CA ARG A 244 -5.20 15.91 -16.15
C ARG A 244 -5.31 14.42 -15.89
N LYS A 245 -6.32 13.77 -16.50
CA LYS A 245 -6.43 12.30 -16.47
C LYS A 245 -5.26 11.67 -17.24
N LEU A 246 -4.48 10.87 -16.52
CA LEU A 246 -3.38 10.09 -17.08
C LEU A 246 -3.79 8.60 -17.04
N PRO A 247 -4.34 8.05 -18.12
CA PRO A 247 -4.81 6.68 -18.13
C PRO A 247 -3.64 5.71 -18.00
N GLN A 248 -3.87 4.59 -17.30
CA GLN A 248 -2.87 3.54 -17.11
C GLN A 248 -2.97 2.42 -18.16
N THR A 249 -4.00 2.47 -19.01
CA THR A 249 -4.26 1.44 -20.02
C THR A 249 -4.14 2.00 -21.42
N ARG A 250 -3.78 1.12 -22.38
CA ARG A 250 -3.74 1.46 -23.82
C ARG A 250 -5.08 2.03 -24.31
N ASP A 251 -6.18 1.39 -23.94
CA ASP A 251 -7.54 1.82 -24.30
C ASP A 251 -7.90 3.18 -23.71
N GLY A 252 -7.37 3.49 -22.51
CA GLY A 252 -7.55 4.82 -21.90
C GLY A 252 -6.91 5.92 -22.72
N TYR A 253 -5.71 5.70 -23.29
CA TYR A 253 -5.05 6.65 -24.21
C TYR A 253 -5.80 6.80 -25.51
N ALA A 254 -6.29 5.70 -26.10
CA ALA A 254 -7.12 5.75 -27.31
C ALA A 254 -8.36 6.61 -27.12
N LYS A 255 -9.10 6.40 -26.03
CA LYS A 255 -10.28 7.20 -25.67
C LYS A 255 -9.95 8.70 -25.42
N LEU A 256 -8.79 9.01 -24.87
CA LEU A 256 -8.34 10.41 -24.74
C LEU A 256 -8.05 11.05 -26.11
N ALA A 257 -7.41 10.31 -27.02
CA ALA A 257 -7.12 10.79 -28.36
C ALA A 257 -8.41 11.03 -29.18
N GLU A 258 -9.40 10.16 -29.08
CA GLU A 258 -10.71 10.32 -29.70
C GLU A 258 -11.44 11.56 -29.17
N ARG A 259 -11.47 11.76 -27.85
CA ARG A 259 -12.07 12.96 -27.23
C ARG A 259 -11.37 14.25 -27.63
N ALA A 260 -10.05 14.22 -27.81
CA ALA A 260 -9.32 15.38 -28.29
C ALA A 260 -9.67 15.74 -29.74
N LYS A 261 -9.86 14.72 -30.59
CA LYS A 261 -10.29 14.91 -32.00
C LYS A 261 -11.71 15.47 -32.08
N SER A 262 -12.67 14.93 -31.31
CA SER A 262 -14.05 15.45 -31.32
C SER A 262 -14.13 16.91 -30.85
N LYS A 263 -13.39 17.28 -29.80
CA LYS A 263 -13.30 18.68 -29.34
C LYS A 263 -12.64 19.62 -30.33
N ALA A 264 -11.71 19.12 -31.16
CA ALA A 264 -11.07 19.91 -32.21
C ALA A 264 -12.00 20.10 -33.44
N ALA A 265 -12.92 19.16 -33.67
CA ALA A 265 -13.90 19.24 -34.75
C ALA A 265 -15.12 20.12 -34.41
N GLU A 266 -15.35 20.43 -33.14
CA GLU A 266 -16.42 21.31 -32.61
C GLU A 266 -15.96 22.79 -32.53
N ARG A 267 -14.69 23.08 -32.83
CA ARG A 267 -14.11 24.42 -32.89
C ARG A 267 -13.89 24.84 -34.34
#